data_9eaa87fc39bdbf3a721fe69bdaa0b99b
#
_entry.id   9eaa87fc39bdbf3a721fe69bdaa0b99b
#
_cell.length_a   1.000
_cell.length_b   1.000
_cell.length_c   1.000
_cell.angle_alpha   90.00
_cell.angle_beta   90.00
_cell.angle_gamma   90.00
#
_symmetry.space_group_name_H-M   'P 1'
#
loop_
_entity.id
_entity.type
_entity.pdbx_description
1 polymer ?
#
loop_
_entity_poly.entity_id
_entity_poly.type
_entity_poly.pdbx_seq_one_letter_code
_entity_poly.pdbx_strand_id
1 'polypeptide(L)'
;MRSSIVALKPLLSLLLFVLMTISAGAETSLDFSVFNSKGFEGKGPLEFGSPEDLVLTREGTIIVADHRNNRLQVLNKDGEFIGVVPNIAKIDESKFDAAALEARKKNLEELMALFKKPAGLAVNAQGLIYVTLYETDKIAIIDPRNGALTGTLCKSGKAQGELYGPMDIDVSFDGRIAVAEFRNRRVQILNDEGKCQKELIYQEETKKGALSAVAPRGVHWTSDGRLVVSYPLYNQVVCWDPKEGTVLWRYGGIKGNDKGMLNNPSFITSALNNNLLIADSLNHRIVEITGDGKFYDHHGRRGSRPGALLSPRGMALNREEVLIIADQGNNRIHFFQPGQTTLMLREVKQMALKDDWDSALPRIEQILYLQPNNSEAHELMVNALYYFGNRSFNDRDYDKAEEFYRRILRYRPEDPNIPQKLDAIFWAANQSLIASVVFGIIA
;
A
#
# COMPACT_ATOMS: atom_id res chain seq x y z
N MET A 1 0.65 27.56 -66.32
CA MET A 1 -0.19 27.35 -65.15
C MET A 1 0.56 26.51 -64.13
N ARG A 2 1.27 27.16 -63.27
CA ARG A 2 1.94 26.58 -62.07
C ARG A 2 1.34 27.30 -60.88
N SER A 3 0.68 26.58 -59.99
CA SER A 3 0.63 26.89 -58.54
C SER A 3 -0.46 26.04 -57.87
N SER A 4 -0.16 25.53 -56.71
CA SER A 4 -1.04 24.88 -55.72
C SER A 4 -0.80 23.40 -55.42
N ILE A 5 0.45 23.04 -55.03
CA ILE A 5 0.71 21.80 -54.26
C ILE A 5 1.83 22.10 -53.27
N VAL A 6 1.57 22.91 -52.24
CA VAL A 6 2.52 23.13 -51.09
C VAL A 6 1.77 23.44 -49.82
N ALA A 7 0.72 22.74 -49.47
CA ALA A 7 0.07 22.97 -48.14
C ALA A 7 -0.53 21.72 -47.47
N LEU A 8 -0.11 20.51 -47.83
CA LEU A 8 -0.69 19.29 -47.23
C LEU A 8 0.31 18.38 -46.49
N LYS A 9 1.58 18.71 -46.43
CA LYS A 9 2.59 17.84 -45.78
C LYS A 9 2.74 17.94 -44.23
N PRO A 10 2.42 19.04 -43.53
CA PRO A 10 2.52 19.04 -42.07
C PRO A 10 1.31 18.44 -41.34
N LEU A 11 0.14 18.35 -41.96
CA LEU A 11 -1.03 17.75 -41.32
C LEU A 11 -1.02 16.20 -41.35
N LEU A 12 -0.42 15.60 -42.35
CA LEU A 12 -0.33 14.13 -42.44
C LEU A 12 0.70 13.55 -41.48
N SER A 13 1.78 14.28 -41.16
CA SER A 13 2.78 13.83 -40.19
C SER A 13 2.26 13.92 -38.74
N LEU A 14 1.41 14.88 -38.46
CA LEU A 14 0.77 14.99 -37.11
C LEU A 14 -0.32 13.91 -36.93
N LEU A 15 -1.05 13.57 -37.98
CA LEU A 15 -2.06 12.49 -37.94
C LEU A 15 -1.43 11.11 -37.85
N LEU A 16 -0.27 10.87 -38.49
CA LEU A 16 0.47 9.60 -38.38
C LEU A 16 1.14 9.46 -36.99
N PHE A 17 1.56 10.55 -36.37
CA PHE A 17 2.12 10.50 -35.01
C PHE A 17 1.04 10.23 -33.94
N VAL A 18 -0.19 10.71 -34.16
CA VAL A 18 -1.34 10.43 -33.28
C VAL A 18 -1.90 9.01 -33.52
N LEU A 19 -1.78 8.46 -34.73
CA LEU A 19 -2.25 7.09 -35.04
C LEU A 19 -1.24 5.98 -34.70
N MET A 20 0.05 6.30 -34.50
CA MET A 20 1.05 5.32 -34.02
C MET A 20 1.11 5.20 -32.49
N THR A 21 0.40 6.05 -31.73
CA THR A 21 0.30 5.94 -30.27
C THR A 21 -0.96 5.21 -29.79
N ILE A 22 -1.84 4.72 -30.67
CA ILE A 22 -3.11 4.07 -30.31
C ILE A 22 -3.05 2.54 -30.42
N SER A 23 -1.88 1.94 -30.67
CA SER A 23 -1.76 0.48 -30.81
C SER A 23 -0.66 -0.13 -29.95
N ALA A 24 -0.52 0.33 -28.73
CA ALA A 24 0.02 -0.46 -27.63
C ALA A 24 -1.05 -0.49 -26.56
N GLY A 25 -1.58 -1.68 -26.24
CA GLY A 25 -2.57 -1.83 -25.17
C GLY A 25 -2.13 -1.03 -23.97
N ALA A 26 -2.94 -0.08 -23.56
CA ALA A 26 -2.73 0.67 -22.34
C ALA A 26 -2.89 -0.30 -21.17
N GLU A 27 -1.82 -1.03 -20.84
CA GLU A 27 -1.63 -1.48 -19.47
C GLU A 27 -1.60 -0.20 -18.64
N THR A 28 -2.65 0.02 -17.89
CA THR A 28 -2.72 1.07 -16.87
C THR A 28 -1.64 0.77 -15.85
N SER A 29 -0.41 1.24 -16.15
CA SER A 29 0.66 1.21 -15.18
C SER A 29 0.25 2.14 -14.07
N LEU A 30 0.44 1.68 -12.83
CA LEU A 30 0.40 2.56 -11.70
C LEU A 30 1.15 3.79 -11.99
N ASP A 31 0.55 4.74 -11.41
CA ASP A 31 0.97 6.10 -11.27
C ASP A 31 2.09 6.27 -10.23
N PHE A 32 3.01 5.30 -10.15
CA PHE A 32 4.25 5.41 -9.40
C PHE A 32 5.45 5.43 -10.34
N SER A 33 6.27 6.45 -10.24
CA SER A 33 7.55 6.52 -10.94
C SER A 33 8.71 6.35 -9.96
N VAL A 34 9.71 5.53 -10.33
CA VAL A 34 10.95 5.44 -9.55
C VAL A 34 11.70 6.75 -9.64
N PHE A 35 11.94 7.38 -8.51
CA PHE A 35 12.81 8.56 -8.45
C PHE A 35 14.16 8.26 -7.81
N ASN A 36 14.29 7.18 -7.02
CA ASN A 36 15.52 6.79 -6.35
C ASN A 36 15.64 5.28 -6.19
N SER A 37 16.87 4.80 -6.16
CA SER A 37 17.21 3.40 -5.91
C SER A 37 18.53 3.36 -5.17
N LYS A 38 18.58 2.69 -4.04
CA LYS A 38 19.76 2.58 -3.18
C LYS A 38 20.12 1.13 -2.91
N GLY A 39 21.38 0.82 -3.06
CA GLY A 39 21.94 -0.45 -2.65
C GLY A 39 22.29 -1.41 -3.78
N PHE A 40 23.12 -2.36 -3.42
CA PHE A 40 23.61 -3.48 -4.22
C PHE A 40 24.05 -4.60 -3.27
N GLU A 41 24.45 -5.74 -3.79
CA GLU A 41 24.87 -6.88 -2.99
C GLU A 41 26.17 -6.61 -2.24
N GLY A 42 26.22 -6.89 -0.93
CA GLY A 42 27.41 -6.77 -0.12
C GLY A 42 27.15 -6.62 1.38
N LYS A 43 28.16 -6.16 2.13
CA LYS A 43 28.13 -6.02 3.60
C LYS A 43 28.46 -4.60 4.10
N GLY A 44 28.83 -3.68 3.22
CA GLY A 44 29.10 -2.28 3.55
C GLY A 44 27.83 -1.45 3.79
N PRO A 45 27.98 -0.14 3.97
CA PRO A 45 26.88 0.81 3.97
C PRO A 45 26.12 0.78 2.64
N LEU A 46 24.77 0.70 2.69
CA LEU A 46 23.91 0.55 1.52
C LEU A 46 24.18 -0.71 0.67
N GLU A 47 24.97 -1.65 1.15
CA GLU A 47 25.10 -2.98 0.56
C GLU A 47 24.20 -3.93 1.31
N PHE A 48 23.40 -4.72 0.59
CA PHE A 48 22.40 -5.62 1.20
C PHE A 48 22.66 -7.07 0.86
N GLY A 49 22.36 -7.93 1.82
CA GLY A 49 22.29 -9.37 1.63
C GLY A 49 20.84 -9.83 1.76
N SER A 50 20.07 -9.76 0.67
CA SER A 50 18.65 -10.18 0.68
C SER A 50 17.82 -9.33 1.66
N PRO A 51 17.55 -8.05 1.38
CA PRO A 51 16.68 -7.22 2.21
C PRO A 51 15.29 -7.85 2.23
N GLU A 52 14.80 -8.18 3.44
CA GLU A 52 13.56 -8.95 3.60
C GLU A 52 12.38 -8.03 3.89
N ASP A 53 12.56 -7.06 4.80
CA ASP A 53 11.50 -6.14 5.19
C ASP A 53 12.06 -4.75 5.47
N LEU A 54 11.17 -3.76 5.51
CA LEU A 54 11.49 -2.39 5.91
C LEU A 54 10.29 -1.71 6.56
N VAL A 55 10.60 -0.83 7.51
CA VAL A 55 9.58 0.01 8.18
C VAL A 55 10.05 1.46 8.26
N LEU A 56 9.09 2.35 8.49
CA LEU A 56 9.31 3.78 8.68
C LEU A 56 9.02 4.17 10.13
N THR A 57 9.93 4.91 10.73
CA THR A 57 9.62 5.60 11.99
C THR A 57 8.75 6.84 11.73
N ARG A 58 8.24 7.45 12.80
CA ARG A 58 7.45 8.70 12.70
C ARG A 58 8.23 9.86 12.09
N GLU A 59 9.54 9.87 12.30
CA GLU A 59 10.49 10.87 11.81
C GLU A 59 10.90 10.62 10.35
N GLY A 60 10.42 9.52 9.75
CA GLY A 60 10.73 9.12 8.38
C GLY A 60 12.05 8.34 8.24
N THR A 61 12.67 7.92 9.35
CA THR A 61 13.82 7.02 9.31
C THR A 61 13.40 5.66 8.78
N ILE A 62 14.17 5.13 7.82
CA ILE A 62 13.92 3.83 7.19
C ILE A 62 14.79 2.79 7.89
N ILE A 63 14.17 1.74 8.40
CA ILE A 63 14.86 0.59 8.99
C ILE A 63 14.68 -0.60 8.06
N VAL A 64 15.77 -1.22 7.63
CA VAL A 64 15.78 -2.33 6.67
C VAL A 64 16.32 -3.60 7.31
N ALA A 65 15.59 -4.69 7.25
CA ALA A 65 16.05 -6.01 7.65
C ALA A 65 17.00 -6.60 6.59
N ASP A 66 18.29 -6.48 6.81
CA ASP A 66 19.36 -7.01 5.96
C ASP A 66 19.63 -8.48 6.33
N HIS A 67 18.72 -9.35 5.89
CA HIS A 67 18.50 -10.70 6.39
C HIS A 67 19.76 -11.59 6.38
N ARG A 68 20.45 -11.69 5.24
CA ARG A 68 21.66 -12.54 5.14
C ARG A 68 22.85 -11.97 5.86
N ASN A 69 22.88 -10.65 6.06
CA ASN A 69 23.96 -9.96 6.76
C ASN A 69 23.74 -9.93 8.29
N ASN A 70 22.62 -10.48 8.81
CA ASN A 70 22.30 -10.53 10.23
C ASN A 70 22.32 -9.15 10.91
N ARG A 71 21.75 -8.15 10.25
CA ARG A 71 21.72 -6.77 10.75
C ARG A 71 20.48 -6.01 10.27
N LEU A 72 20.19 -4.88 10.92
CA LEU A 72 19.38 -3.85 10.33
C LEU A 72 20.27 -2.75 9.77
N GLN A 73 19.88 -2.15 8.65
CA GLN A 73 20.43 -0.87 8.21
C GLN A 73 19.45 0.25 8.52
N VAL A 74 19.97 1.35 9.01
CA VAL A 74 19.24 2.57 9.34
C VAL A 74 19.58 3.62 8.30
N LEU A 75 18.55 4.12 7.61
CA LEU A 75 18.67 5.13 6.57
C LEU A 75 17.83 6.36 6.94
N ASN A 76 18.22 7.53 6.46
CA ASN A 76 17.38 8.72 6.57
C ASN A 76 16.19 8.64 5.57
N LYS A 77 15.31 9.61 5.62
CA LYS A 77 14.14 9.71 4.73
C LYS A 77 14.48 9.74 3.22
N ASP A 78 15.69 10.14 2.86
CA ASP A 78 16.18 10.23 1.49
C ASP A 78 16.97 8.96 1.06
N GLY A 79 17.00 7.95 1.94
CA GLY A 79 17.69 6.66 1.71
C GLY A 79 19.21 6.73 1.90
N GLU A 80 19.73 7.73 2.61
CA GLU A 80 21.15 7.82 2.92
C GLU A 80 21.45 7.05 4.21
N PHE A 81 22.60 6.39 4.24
CA PHE A 81 23.01 5.55 5.35
C PHE A 81 23.28 6.37 6.63
N ILE A 82 22.66 5.96 7.73
CA ILE A 82 22.89 6.49 9.07
C ILE A 82 23.72 5.53 9.92
N GLY A 83 23.36 4.22 9.90
CA GLY A 83 24.00 3.25 10.76
C GLY A 83 23.49 1.83 10.59
N VAL A 84 23.96 0.94 11.46
CA VAL A 84 23.55 -0.48 11.53
C VAL A 84 23.20 -0.89 12.95
N VAL A 85 22.34 -1.90 13.07
CA VAL A 85 22.04 -2.58 14.34
C VAL A 85 22.20 -4.09 14.13
N PRO A 86 22.99 -4.81 14.93
CA PRO A 86 23.88 -4.31 16.00
C PRO A 86 24.97 -3.39 15.45
N ASN A 87 25.24 -2.31 16.18
CA ASN A 87 26.28 -1.38 15.79
C ASN A 87 27.66 -1.94 16.19
N ILE A 88 28.33 -2.52 15.21
CA ILE A 88 29.71 -3.05 15.36
C ILE A 88 30.76 -1.94 15.21
N ALA A 89 30.36 -0.67 15.01
CA ALA A 89 31.30 0.42 14.87
C ALA A 89 32.26 0.45 16.06
N LYS A 90 33.53 0.69 15.78
CA LYS A 90 34.61 0.72 16.78
C LYS A 90 34.14 1.49 18.01
N ILE A 91 34.01 0.76 19.12
CA ILE A 91 33.78 1.36 20.42
C ILE A 91 35.00 2.26 20.66
N ASP A 92 34.74 3.56 20.84
CA ASP A 92 35.81 4.47 21.27
C ASP A 92 36.14 4.12 22.72
N GLU A 93 37.10 3.21 22.88
CA GLU A 93 37.51 2.64 24.18
C GLU A 93 37.94 3.72 25.15
N SER A 94 38.42 4.88 24.65
CA SER A 94 38.90 6.00 25.47
C SER A 94 37.81 6.69 26.30
N LYS A 95 36.52 6.44 25.95
CA LYS A 95 35.34 7.03 26.62
C LYS A 95 34.78 6.21 27.77
N PHE A 96 35.37 5.04 28.03
CA PHE A 96 34.83 4.10 29.02
C PHE A 96 35.93 3.66 29.99
N ASP A 97 35.55 3.46 31.25
CA ASP A 97 36.40 2.69 32.14
C ASP A 97 36.39 1.19 31.75
N ALA A 98 37.33 0.41 32.31
CA ALA A 98 37.51 -0.98 31.92
C ALA A 98 36.25 -1.85 32.17
N ALA A 99 35.51 -1.58 33.25
CA ALA A 99 34.31 -2.35 33.58
C ALA A 99 33.13 -2.00 32.65
N ALA A 100 32.95 -0.72 32.34
CA ALA A 100 31.94 -0.25 31.41
C ALA A 100 32.22 -0.74 29.98
N LEU A 101 33.49 -0.76 29.57
CA LEU A 101 33.94 -1.28 28.28
C LEU A 101 33.66 -2.79 28.14
N GLU A 102 34.01 -3.58 29.18
CA GLU A 102 33.75 -5.02 29.19
C GLU A 102 32.25 -5.33 29.15
N ALA A 103 31.43 -4.62 29.94
CA ALA A 103 29.98 -4.76 29.91
C ALA A 103 29.40 -4.45 28.52
N ARG A 104 29.93 -3.42 27.85
CA ARG A 104 29.49 -3.05 26.50
C ARG A 104 29.92 -4.08 25.44
N LYS A 105 31.13 -4.61 25.53
CA LYS A 105 31.60 -5.70 24.63
C LYS A 105 30.71 -6.94 24.80
N LYS A 106 30.43 -7.36 26.03
CA LYS A 106 29.55 -8.50 26.32
C LYS A 106 28.13 -8.27 25.80
N ASN A 107 27.54 -7.11 26.02
CA ASN A 107 26.22 -6.77 25.48
C ASN A 107 26.20 -6.83 23.94
N LEU A 108 27.23 -6.34 23.27
CA LEU A 108 27.36 -6.42 21.82
C LEU A 108 27.45 -7.87 21.34
N GLU A 109 28.25 -8.73 22.02
CA GLU A 109 28.36 -10.16 21.68
C GLU A 109 27.01 -10.88 21.84
N GLU A 110 26.29 -10.63 22.94
CA GLU A 110 24.93 -11.15 23.17
C GLU A 110 23.96 -10.70 22.09
N LEU A 111 24.00 -9.44 21.71
CA LEU A 111 23.17 -8.88 20.64
C LEU A 111 23.53 -9.49 19.28
N MET A 112 24.80 -9.66 18.98
CA MET A 112 25.25 -10.33 17.73
C MET A 112 24.88 -11.82 17.68
N ALA A 113 24.92 -12.50 18.81
CA ALA A 113 24.48 -13.90 18.92
C ALA A 113 22.95 -14.03 18.72
N LEU A 114 22.20 -13.08 19.27
CA LEU A 114 20.75 -12.99 19.14
C LEU A 114 20.33 -12.66 17.71
N PHE A 115 21.00 -11.69 17.07
CA PHE A 115 20.57 -11.06 15.81
C PHE A 115 20.92 -11.97 14.62
N LYS A 116 20.09 -13.01 14.40
CA LYS A 116 20.26 -13.96 13.29
C LYS A 116 19.05 -13.92 12.38
N LYS A 117 19.31 -13.62 11.10
CA LYS A 117 18.30 -13.53 10.03
C LYS A 117 17.10 -12.69 10.44
N PRO A 118 17.27 -11.39 10.69
CA PRO A 118 16.13 -10.49 10.90
C PRO A 118 15.20 -10.57 9.68
N ALA A 119 13.90 -10.71 9.91
CA ALA A 119 12.92 -10.92 8.85
C ALA A 119 11.87 -9.82 8.84
N GLY A 120 10.81 -9.92 9.61
CA GLY A 120 9.76 -8.91 9.70
C GLY A 120 10.07 -7.79 10.68
N LEU A 121 9.57 -6.61 10.39
CA LEU A 121 9.76 -5.39 11.16
C LEU A 121 8.42 -4.70 11.44
N ALA A 122 8.22 -4.20 12.66
CA ALA A 122 7.09 -3.35 12.99
C ALA A 122 7.53 -2.20 13.90
N VAL A 123 6.77 -1.10 13.87
CA VAL A 123 6.98 0.07 14.74
C VAL A 123 5.77 0.22 15.64
N ASN A 124 5.98 0.25 16.96
CA ASN A 124 4.87 0.49 17.90
C ASN A 124 4.55 1.99 18.08
N ALA A 125 3.52 2.28 18.86
CA ALA A 125 3.10 3.65 19.14
C ALA A 125 4.17 4.51 19.85
N GLN A 126 5.12 3.90 20.56
CA GLN A 126 6.25 4.55 21.22
C GLN A 126 7.46 4.77 20.30
N GLY A 127 7.41 4.27 19.07
CA GLY A 127 8.49 4.35 18.10
C GLY A 127 9.57 3.28 18.26
N LEU A 128 9.34 2.25 19.09
CA LEU A 128 10.23 1.10 19.21
C LEU A 128 10.04 0.16 18.03
N ILE A 129 11.15 -0.43 17.56
CA ILE A 129 11.16 -1.39 16.46
C ILE A 129 11.09 -2.82 17.01
N TYR A 130 10.10 -3.56 16.58
CA TYR A 130 9.97 -4.99 16.82
C TYR A 130 10.54 -5.74 15.62
N VAL A 131 11.43 -6.69 15.87
CA VAL A 131 12.15 -7.43 14.83
C VAL A 131 11.97 -8.92 15.06
N THR A 132 11.38 -9.64 14.11
CA THR A 132 11.42 -11.10 14.13
C THR A 132 12.78 -11.62 13.74
N LEU A 133 13.32 -12.54 14.54
CA LEU A 133 14.61 -13.17 14.34
C LEU A 133 14.39 -14.65 13.96
N TYR A 134 14.36 -14.92 12.66
CA TYR A 134 13.93 -16.18 12.08
C TYR A 134 14.73 -17.39 12.57
N GLU A 135 16.02 -17.23 12.86
CA GLU A 135 16.92 -18.33 13.23
C GLU A 135 16.98 -18.55 14.74
N THR A 136 16.75 -17.52 15.55
CA THR A 136 16.74 -17.59 17.01
C THR A 136 15.34 -17.70 17.61
N ASP A 137 14.29 -17.66 16.76
CA ASP A 137 12.88 -17.80 17.16
C ASP A 137 12.43 -16.80 18.23
N LYS A 138 12.88 -15.55 18.11
CA LYS A 138 12.57 -14.47 19.08
C LYS A 138 12.09 -13.22 18.39
N ILE A 139 11.54 -12.32 19.17
CA ILE A 139 11.31 -10.94 18.78
C ILE A 139 12.29 -10.08 19.58
N ALA A 140 13.13 -9.30 18.90
CA ALA A 140 13.94 -8.24 19.52
C ALA A 140 13.19 -6.91 19.50
N ILE A 141 13.33 -6.12 20.56
CA ILE A 141 12.76 -4.76 20.66
C ILE A 141 13.94 -3.79 20.68
N ILE A 142 14.00 -2.91 19.69
CA ILE A 142 15.12 -2.00 19.46
C ILE A 142 14.64 -0.55 19.57
N ASP A 143 15.40 0.29 20.27
CA ASP A 143 15.24 1.74 20.20
C ASP A 143 16.02 2.27 18.96
N PRO A 144 15.34 2.76 17.92
CA PRO A 144 16.00 3.20 16.70
C PRO A 144 16.89 4.44 16.86
N ARG A 145 16.71 5.21 17.93
CA ARG A 145 17.48 6.45 18.20
C ARG A 145 18.94 6.17 18.55
N ASN A 146 19.20 5.02 19.18
CA ASN A 146 20.55 4.64 19.63
C ASN A 146 20.94 3.20 19.25
N GLY A 147 20.04 2.43 18.62
CA GLY A 147 20.25 1.03 18.25
C GLY A 147 20.29 0.07 19.45
N ALA A 148 19.83 0.50 20.64
CA ALA A 148 19.88 -0.33 21.83
C ALA A 148 18.78 -1.40 21.83
N LEU A 149 19.16 -2.61 22.27
CA LEU A 149 18.20 -3.66 22.61
C LEU A 149 17.50 -3.28 23.92
N THR A 150 16.19 -3.05 23.87
CA THR A 150 15.38 -2.73 25.04
C THR A 150 14.72 -3.95 25.66
N GLY A 151 14.59 -5.04 24.89
CA GLY A 151 14.01 -6.29 25.36
C GLY A 151 13.92 -7.35 24.29
N THR A 152 13.53 -8.56 24.71
CA THR A 152 13.19 -9.66 23.81
C THR A 152 11.89 -10.30 24.27
N LEU A 153 11.07 -10.74 23.31
CA LEU A 153 9.86 -11.50 23.58
C LEU A 153 9.98 -12.92 23.03
N CYS A 154 9.24 -13.80 23.66
CA CYS A 154 9.08 -15.20 23.29
C CYS A 154 10.37 -16.03 23.42
N LYS A 155 10.23 -17.33 23.27
CA LYS A 155 11.30 -18.30 23.17
C LYS A 155 10.97 -19.31 22.07
N SER A 156 11.96 -20.07 21.63
CA SER A 156 11.78 -21.11 20.61
C SER A 156 10.86 -22.22 21.09
N GLY A 157 9.89 -22.59 20.25
CA GLY A 157 9.00 -23.70 20.53
C GLY A 157 7.66 -23.67 19.77
N LYS A 158 6.74 -24.55 20.18
CA LYS A 158 5.42 -24.74 19.53
C LYS A 158 4.24 -24.40 20.42
N ALA A 159 4.46 -24.19 21.72
CA ALA A 159 3.41 -23.81 22.65
C ALA A 159 2.95 -22.36 22.38
N GLN A 160 1.83 -21.97 22.99
CA GLN A 160 1.35 -20.61 22.95
C GLN A 160 2.35 -19.67 23.63
N GLY A 161 2.67 -18.54 22.98
CA GLY A 161 3.71 -17.61 23.41
C GLY A 161 5.14 -18.06 23.07
N GLU A 162 5.35 -19.26 22.48
CA GLU A 162 6.61 -19.67 21.88
C GLU A 162 6.56 -19.49 20.37
N LEU A 163 7.72 -19.26 19.73
CA LEU A 163 7.83 -19.04 18.29
C LEU A 163 8.68 -20.11 17.61
N TYR A 164 8.36 -20.39 16.34
CA TYR A 164 9.19 -21.24 15.49
C TYR A 164 9.15 -20.75 14.04
N GLY A 165 10.27 -20.19 13.58
CA GLY A 165 10.43 -19.58 12.27
C GLY A 165 9.52 -18.37 12.07
N PRO A 166 9.58 -17.33 12.94
CA PRO A 166 8.81 -16.11 12.76
C PRO A 166 9.34 -15.37 11.53
N MET A 167 8.44 -15.10 10.57
CA MET A 167 8.78 -14.48 9.29
C MET A 167 8.41 -13.01 9.26
N ASP A 168 7.24 -12.66 9.81
CA ASP A 168 6.75 -11.29 9.79
C ASP A 168 6.04 -10.94 11.10
N ILE A 169 5.93 -9.66 11.36
CA ILE A 169 5.33 -9.08 12.56
C ILE A 169 4.67 -7.75 12.21
N ASP A 170 3.50 -7.50 12.79
CA ASP A 170 2.92 -6.17 12.77
C ASP A 170 2.30 -5.84 14.14
N VAL A 171 2.31 -4.56 14.50
CA VAL A 171 1.81 -4.06 15.77
C VAL A 171 0.64 -3.13 15.52
N SER A 172 -0.54 -3.51 16.03
CA SER A 172 -1.75 -2.70 15.92
C SER A 172 -1.65 -1.41 16.75
N PHE A 173 -2.51 -0.46 16.45
CA PHE A 173 -2.57 0.82 17.18
C PHE A 173 -2.82 0.64 18.69
N ASP A 174 -3.58 -0.39 19.08
CA ASP A 174 -3.88 -0.75 20.47
C ASP A 174 -2.82 -1.67 21.12
N GLY A 175 -1.68 -1.91 20.43
CA GLY A 175 -0.51 -2.60 20.98
C GLY A 175 -0.54 -4.13 20.85
N ARG A 176 -1.53 -4.72 20.16
CA ARG A 176 -1.52 -6.16 19.86
C ARG A 176 -0.45 -6.47 18.80
N ILE A 177 0.30 -7.54 19.02
CA ILE A 177 1.41 -7.96 18.17
C ILE A 177 0.96 -9.20 17.40
N ALA A 178 0.85 -9.12 16.07
CA ALA A 178 0.61 -10.28 15.21
C ALA A 178 1.95 -10.82 14.68
N VAL A 179 2.17 -12.13 14.77
CA VAL A 179 3.39 -12.79 14.30
C VAL A 179 3.04 -13.94 13.38
N ALA A 180 3.57 -13.90 12.15
CA ALA A 180 3.48 -15.01 11.19
C ALA A 180 4.58 -16.04 11.46
N GLU A 181 4.21 -17.23 11.90
CA GLU A 181 5.12 -18.34 12.18
C GLU A 181 5.10 -19.36 11.03
N PHE A 182 6.07 -19.27 10.14
CA PHE A 182 6.13 -20.12 8.96
C PHE A 182 6.26 -21.62 9.31
N ARG A 183 7.13 -21.95 10.26
CA ARG A 183 7.40 -23.34 10.64
C ARG A 183 6.31 -23.97 11.52
N ASN A 184 5.65 -23.15 12.37
CA ASN A 184 4.48 -23.59 13.15
C ASN A 184 3.17 -23.52 12.34
N ARG A 185 3.17 -22.91 11.17
CA ARG A 185 2.00 -22.75 10.27
C ARG A 185 0.81 -22.10 10.97
N ARG A 186 1.07 -21.07 11.73
CA ARG A 186 0.05 -20.28 12.45
C ARG A 186 0.41 -18.81 12.49
N VAL A 187 -0.56 -17.98 12.81
CA VAL A 187 -0.35 -16.61 13.28
C VAL A 187 -0.70 -16.58 14.75
N GLN A 188 0.16 -16.00 15.59
CA GLN A 188 -0.18 -15.68 16.96
C GLN A 188 -0.44 -14.18 17.11
N ILE A 189 -1.45 -13.83 17.89
CA ILE A 189 -1.70 -12.47 18.39
C ILE A 189 -1.25 -12.45 19.84
N LEU A 190 -0.24 -11.64 20.12
CA LEU A 190 0.40 -11.53 21.43
C LEU A 190 0.09 -10.15 22.06
N ASN A 191 0.18 -10.06 23.39
CA ASN A 191 0.27 -8.77 24.06
C ASN A 191 1.71 -8.25 24.09
N ASP A 192 1.92 -7.08 24.70
CA ASP A 192 3.24 -6.43 24.85
C ASP A 192 4.24 -7.19 25.72
N GLU A 193 3.78 -8.15 26.54
CA GLU A 193 4.63 -9.08 27.31
C GLU A 193 4.98 -10.36 26.53
N GLY A 194 4.50 -10.51 25.29
CA GLY A 194 4.69 -11.71 24.46
C GLY A 194 3.77 -12.88 24.82
N LYS A 195 2.72 -12.66 25.62
CA LYS A 195 1.73 -13.69 25.93
C LYS A 195 0.72 -13.84 24.80
N CYS A 196 0.47 -15.08 24.37
CA CYS A 196 -0.51 -15.38 23.34
C CYS A 196 -1.93 -15.08 23.82
N GLN A 197 -2.64 -14.25 23.07
CA GLN A 197 -4.05 -13.93 23.27
C GLN A 197 -4.95 -14.74 22.33
N LYS A 198 -4.46 -15.00 21.10
CA LYS A 198 -5.20 -15.73 20.06
C LYS A 198 -4.24 -16.43 19.11
N GLU A 199 -4.65 -17.61 18.63
CA GLU A 199 -4.02 -18.28 17.48
C GLU A 199 -4.97 -18.29 16.29
N LEU A 200 -4.45 -18.02 15.10
CA LEU A 200 -5.16 -18.15 13.84
C LEU A 200 -4.45 -19.20 13.00
N ILE A 201 -5.17 -20.26 12.67
CA ILE A 201 -4.66 -21.39 11.86
C ILE A 201 -5.51 -21.46 10.60
N TYR A 202 -4.93 -21.07 9.47
CA TYR A 202 -5.58 -21.23 8.19
C TYR A 202 -5.38 -22.65 7.68
N GLN A 203 -6.45 -23.27 7.24
CA GLN A 203 -6.45 -24.65 6.76
C GLN A 203 -7.02 -24.72 5.34
N GLU A 204 -6.36 -25.50 4.51
CA GLU A 204 -6.82 -25.83 3.16
C GLU A 204 -6.90 -27.33 2.96
N GLU A 205 -7.79 -27.75 2.09
CA GLU A 205 -7.97 -29.14 1.75
C GLU A 205 -6.78 -29.63 0.89
N THR A 206 -6.18 -30.73 1.31
CA THR A 206 -5.12 -31.37 0.55
C THR A 206 -5.70 -32.19 -0.61
N LYS A 207 -4.85 -32.56 -1.57
CA LYS A 207 -5.26 -33.48 -2.68
C LYS A 207 -5.86 -34.81 -2.23
N LYS A 208 -5.70 -35.18 -0.95
CA LYS A 208 -6.25 -36.41 -0.34
C LYS A 208 -7.52 -36.14 0.47
N GLY A 209 -8.10 -34.93 0.41
CA GLY A 209 -9.32 -34.57 1.13
C GLY A 209 -9.13 -34.25 2.62
N ALA A 210 -7.90 -34.23 3.13
CA ALA A 210 -7.63 -33.86 4.54
C ALA A 210 -7.30 -32.37 4.68
N LEU A 211 -7.79 -31.71 5.72
CA LEU A 211 -7.40 -30.35 6.05
C LEU A 211 -5.96 -30.30 6.56
N SER A 212 -5.20 -29.35 6.08
CA SER A 212 -3.81 -29.09 6.52
C SER A 212 -3.59 -27.62 6.80
N ALA A 213 -2.90 -27.32 7.90
CA ALA A 213 -2.50 -25.97 8.23
C ALA A 213 -1.52 -25.41 7.18
N VAL A 214 -1.74 -24.18 6.79
CA VAL A 214 -0.95 -23.48 5.76
C VAL A 214 0.01 -22.51 6.42
N ALA A 215 1.26 -22.48 5.95
CA ALA A 215 2.28 -21.59 6.49
C ALA A 215 2.04 -20.14 6.04
N PRO A 216 1.86 -19.20 6.99
CA PRO A 216 1.79 -17.76 6.71
C PRO A 216 3.18 -17.21 6.43
N ARG A 217 3.24 -16.03 5.78
CA ARG A 217 4.47 -15.28 5.60
C ARG A 217 4.35 -13.84 6.07
N GLY A 218 3.46 -13.06 5.49
CA GLY A 218 3.21 -11.67 5.85
C GLY A 218 1.97 -11.51 6.71
N VAL A 219 1.99 -10.55 7.63
CA VAL A 219 0.86 -10.13 8.45
C VAL A 219 0.74 -8.61 8.43
N HIS A 220 -0.49 -8.11 8.41
CA HIS A 220 -0.72 -6.66 8.43
C HIS A 220 -2.03 -6.31 9.13
N TRP A 221 -1.97 -5.41 10.11
CA TRP A 221 -3.14 -4.83 10.76
C TRP A 221 -3.71 -3.70 9.89
N THR A 222 -4.96 -3.81 9.52
CA THR A 222 -5.69 -2.72 8.88
C THR A 222 -6.09 -1.65 9.90
N SER A 223 -6.35 -0.43 9.46
CA SER A 223 -6.75 0.69 10.31
C SER A 223 -8.05 0.45 11.07
N ASP A 224 -8.94 -0.41 10.56
CA ASP A 224 -10.20 -0.82 11.20
C ASP A 224 -10.06 -2.07 12.09
N GLY A 225 -8.83 -2.53 12.34
CA GLY A 225 -8.51 -3.59 13.29
C GLY A 225 -8.69 -5.02 12.79
N ARG A 226 -8.85 -5.23 11.47
CA ARG A 226 -8.77 -6.55 10.83
C ARG A 226 -7.32 -6.97 10.65
N LEU A 227 -7.07 -8.26 10.48
CA LEU A 227 -5.74 -8.79 10.22
C LEU A 227 -5.68 -9.44 8.85
N VAL A 228 -4.75 -9.00 8.00
CA VAL A 228 -4.54 -9.55 6.66
C VAL A 228 -3.25 -10.38 6.66
N VAL A 229 -3.35 -11.60 6.13
CA VAL A 229 -2.26 -12.60 6.18
C VAL A 229 -2.01 -13.16 4.79
N SER A 230 -0.75 -13.22 4.38
CA SER A 230 -0.35 -13.86 3.14
C SER A 230 0.03 -15.33 3.36
N TYR A 231 -0.39 -16.18 2.40
CA TYR A 231 -0.12 -17.62 2.37
C TYR A 231 0.54 -17.99 1.03
N PRO A 232 1.88 -17.86 0.93
CA PRO A 232 2.61 -17.94 -0.35
C PRO A 232 2.46 -19.29 -1.06
N LEU A 233 2.42 -20.39 -0.34
CA LEU A 233 2.30 -21.73 -0.93
C LEU A 233 0.93 -21.98 -1.58
N TYR A 234 -0.08 -21.21 -1.20
CA TYR A 234 -1.43 -21.24 -1.78
C TYR A 234 -1.72 -20.03 -2.67
N ASN A 235 -0.70 -19.17 -2.90
CA ASN A 235 -0.84 -17.97 -3.72
C ASN A 235 -2.04 -17.11 -3.29
N GLN A 236 -2.23 -16.94 -1.99
CA GLN A 236 -3.45 -16.36 -1.43
C GLN A 236 -3.15 -15.36 -0.32
N VAL A 237 -4.02 -14.38 -0.20
CA VAL A 237 -4.12 -13.45 0.92
C VAL A 237 -5.50 -13.61 1.57
N VAL A 238 -5.54 -13.64 2.89
CA VAL A 238 -6.75 -13.87 3.69
C VAL A 238 -6.90 -12.77 4.72
N CYS A 239 -8.08 -12.17 4.79
CA CYS A 239 -8.45 -11.23 5.85
C CYS A 239 -9.22 -11.94 6.94
N TRP A 240 -8.83 -11.67 8.18
CA TRP A 240 -9.40 -12.24 9.38
C TRP A 240 -10.11 -11.19 10.23
N ASP A 241 -11.22 -11.59 10.85
CA ASP A 241 -11.66 -10.99 12.09
C ASP A 241 -10.80 -11.60 13.22
N PRO A 242 -9.86 -10.84 13.80
CA PRO A 242 -8.95 -11.39 14.82
C PRO A 242 -9.64 -11.67 16.15
N LYS A 243 -10.77 -11.02 16.43
CA LYS A 243 -11.55 -11.23 17.64
C LYS A 243 -12.30 -12.56 17.59
N GLU A 244 -13.04 -12.78 16.52
CA GLU A 244 -13.80 -14.03 16.32
C GLU A 244 -12.88 -15.17 15.85
N GLY A 245 -11.81 -14.87 15.14
CA GLY A 245 -10.92 -15.86 14.50
C GLY A 245 -11.52 -16.43 13.23
N THR A 246 -12.39 -15.68 12.55
CA THR A 246 -13.07 -16.07 11.32
C THR A 246 -12.49 -15.38 10.10
N VAL A 247 -12.56 -16.02 8.95
CA VAL A 247 -12.16 -15.47 7.67
C VAL A 247 -13.26 -14.58 7.13
N LEU A 248 -12.91 -13.30 6.84
CA LEU A 248 -13.84 -12.32 6.25
C LEU A 248 -13.86 -12.39 4.73
N TRP A 249 -12.67 -12.43 4.12
CA TRP A 249 -12.52 -12.58 2.68
C TRP A 249 -11.18 -13.21 2.31
N ARG A 250 -11.07 -13.66 1.05
CA ARG A 250 -9.87 -14.22 0.43
C ARG A 250 -9.62 -13.56 -0.91
N TYR A 251 -8.33 -13.37 -1.26
CA TYR A 251 -7.90 -12.89 -2.56
C TYR A 251 -6.78 -13.80 -3.09
N GLY A 252 -6.80 -14.14 -4.39
CA GLY A 252 -5.85 -15.07 -5.00
C GLY A 252 -6.34 -16.52 -4.92
N GLY A 253 -5.45 -17.46 -4.59
CA GLY A 253 -5.73 -18.89 -4.55
C GLY A 253 -5.39 -19.64 -5.85
N ILE A 254 -5.22 -18.91 -6.95
CA ILE A 254 -4.77 -19.44 -8.25
C ILE A 254 -3.39 -18.86 -8.55
N LYS A 255 -2.45 -19.74 -8.89
CA LYS A 255 -1.10 -19.32 -9.30
C LYS A 255 -1.13 -18.74 -10.70
N GLY A 256 -0.69 -17.50 -10.86
CA GLY A 256 -0.63 -16.84 -12.15
C GLY A 256 -0.35 -15.34 -12.02
N ASN A 257 -0.37 -14.64 -13.14
CA ASN A 257 -0.13 -13.20 -13.24
C ASN A 257 -1.33 -12.39 -13.74
N ASP A 258 -2.46 -13.06 -14.04
CA ASP A 258 -3.69 -12.39 -14.44
C ASP A 258 -4.38 -11.71 -13.26
N LYS A 259 -5.43 -10.94 -13.57
CA LYS A 259 -6.28 -10.31 -12.56
C LYS A 259 -6.88 -11.34 -11.62
N GLY A 260 -6.74 -11.14 -10.32
CA GLY A 260 -7.20 -12.09 -9.31
C GLY A 260 -6.22 -13.23 -9.00
N MET A 261 -5.08 -13.32 -9.69
CA MET A 261 -4.05 -14.34 -9.47
C MET A 261 -2.83 -13.77 -8.76
N LEU A 262 -2.16 -14.59 -7.98
CA LEU A 262 -0.92 -14.30 -7.28
C LEU A 262 0.12 -15.40 -7.51
N ASN A 263 1.39 -15.10 -7.23
CA ASN A 263 2.47 -16.08 -7.25
C ASN A 263 3.46 -15.80 -6.11
N ASN A 264 3.32 -16.55 -5.02
CA ASN A 264 4.12 -16.40 -3.82
C ASN A 264 3.99 -15.00 -3.17
N PRO A 265 2.76 -14.55 -2.80
CA PRO A 265 2.58 -13.30 -2.08
C PRO A 265 3.34 -13.31 -0.76
N SER A 266 3.96 -12.20 -0.41
CA SER A 266 4.79 -12.10 0.79
C SER A 266 4.27 -11.03 1.75
N PHE A 267 4.90 -9.87 1.82
CA PHE A 267 4.53 -8.80 2.73
C PHE A 267 3.32 -7.99 2.22
N ILE A 268 2.64 -7.36 3.16
CA ILE A 268 1.42 -6.57 2.92
C ILE A 268 1.57 -5.26 3.66
N THR A 269 1.11 -4.17 3.08
CA THR A 269 0.96 -2.87 3.75
C THR A 269 -0.29 -2.15 3.27
N SER A 270 -0.77 -1.16 4.02
CA SER A 270 -1.90 -0.32 3.61
C SER A 270 -1.42 0.89 2.80
N ALA A 271 -2.18 1.25 1.78
CA ALA A 271 -2.14 2.55 1.14
C ALA A 271 -3.00 3.58 1.91
N LEU A 272 -2.84 4.88 1.64
CA LEU A 272 -3.57 5.93 2.36
C LEU A 272 -5.09 5.92 2.11
N ASN A 273 -5.54 5.32 0.99
CA ASN A 273 -6.95 5.14 0.64
C ASN A 273 -7.59 3.89 1.26
N ASN A 274 -6.92 3.25 2.23
CA ASN A 274 -7.26 1.96 2.84
C ASN A 274 -7.21 0.76 1.87
N ASN A 275 -6.67 0.91 0.67
CA ASN A 275 -6.30 -0.23 -0.17
C ASN A 275 -5.12 -0.97 0.46
N LEU A 276 -4.93 -2.20 0.03
CA LEU A 276 -3.84 -3.05 0.48
C LEU A 276 -2.85 -3.26 -0.67
N LEU A 277 -1.58 -3.08 -0.39
CA LEU A 277 -0.47 -3.37 -1.30
C LEU A 277 0.13 -4.72 -0.92
N ILE A 278 0.21 -5.63 -1.88
CA ILE A 278 0.70 -7.00 -1.70
C ILE A 278 1.94 -7.19 -2.56
N ALA A 279 3.06 -7.58 -1.96
CA ALA A 279 4.23 -7.99 -2.71
C ALA A 279 3.99 -9.37 -3.34
N ASP A 280 3.66 -9.39 -4.63
CA ASP A 280 3.46 -10.59 -5.45
C ASP A 280 4.82 -11.05 -6.01
N SER A 281 5.62 -11.63 -5.11
CA SER A 281 7.08 -11.73 -5.22
C SER A 281 7.57 -12.45 -6.45
N LEU A 282 6.99 -13.60 -6.82
CA LEU A 282 7.44 -14.37 -7.98
C LEU A 282 6.80 -13.90 -9.30
N ASN A 283 5.86 -12.98 -9.25
CA ASN A 283 5.39 -12.20 -10.39
C ASN A 283 6.15 -10.88 -10.53
N HIS A 284 7.05 -10.55 -9.59
CA HIS A 284 7.91 -9.38 -9.63
C HIS A 284 7.14 -8.06 -9.70
N ARG A 285 6.02 -7.99 -8.99
CA ARG A 285 5.09 -6.86 -8.98
C ARG A 285 4.50 -6.61 -7.60
N ILE A 286 3.86 -5.48 -7.44
CA ILE A 286 2.98 -5.17 -6.31
C ILE A 286 1.55 -5.24 -6.82
N VAL A 287 0.68 -5.93 -6.12
CA VAL A 287 -0.76 -5.96 -6.42
C VAL A 287 -1.47 -5.08 -5.42
N GLU A 288 -2.31 -4.20 -5.91
CA GLU A 288 -3.20 -3.37 -5.11
C GLU A 288 -4.61 -3.96 -5.12
N ILE A 289 -5.18 -4.14 -3.93
CA ILE A 289 -6.56 -4.56 -3.74
C ILE A 289 -7.29 -3.58 -2.82
N THR A 290 -8.59 -3.49 -2.94
CA THR A 290 -9.41 -2.71 -2.03
C THR A 290 -9.44 -3.34 -0.63
N GLY A 291 -9.80 -2.58 0.41
CA GLY A 291 -9.91 -3.08 1.77
C GLY A 291 -10.95 -4.20 1.97
N ASP A 292 -11.85 -4.42 1.00
CA ASP A 292 -12.80 -5.54 0.96
C ASP A 292 -12.33 -6.72 0.07
N GLY A 293 -11.06 -6.71 -0.36
CA GLY A 293 -10.41 -7.83 -1.05
C GLY A 293 -10.70 -7.92 -2.55
N LYS A 294 -11.07 -6.83 -3.23
CA LYS A 294 -11.26 -6.81 -4.68
C LYS A 294 -10.01 -6.24 -5.38
N PHE A 295 -9.69 -6.79 -6.53
CA PHE A 295 -8.60 -6.28 -7.35
C PHE A 295 -8.82 -4.81 -7.70
N TYR A 296 -7.80 -3.99 -7.45
CA TYR A 296 -7.76 -2.60 -7.85
C TYR A 296 -6.80 -2.40 -9.03
N ASP A 297 -5.49 -2.67 -8.82
CA ASP A 297 -4.45 -2.50 -9.84
C ASP A 297 -3.22 -3.37 -9.54
N HIS A 298 -2.20 -3.31 -10.38
CA HIS A 298 -0.89 -3.93 -10.12
C HIS A 298 0.25 -3.08 -10.70
N HIS A 299 1.44 -3.19 -10.10
CA HIS A 299 2.52 -2.23 -10.23
C HIS A 299 3.86 -2.92 -10.32
N GLY A 300 4.71 -2.42 -11.19
CA GLY A 300 6.05 -2.94 -11.41
C GLY A 300 6.10 -4.02 -12.48
N ARG A 301 7.32 -4.28 -12.93
CA ARG A 301 7.66 -5.28 -13.95
C ARG A 301 8.96 -5.97 -13.59
N ARG A 302 9.14 -7.19 -14.04
CA ARG A 302 10.37 -7.96 -13.82
C ARG A 302 11.61 -7.31 -14.41
N GLY A 303 12.68 -7.18 -13.64
CA GLY A 303 13.98 -6.74 -14.14
C GLY A 303 14.93 -6.21 -13.07
N SER A 304 16.10 -5.75 -13.52
CA SER A 304 17.15 -5.13 -12.69
C SER A 304 17.32 -3.63 -12.94
N ARG A 305 16.73 -3.08 -14.00
CA ARG A 305 16.79 -1.63 -14.27
C ARG A 305 16.02 -0.83 -13.21
N PRO A 306 16.30 0.46 -13.03
CA PRO A 306 15.48 1.31 -12.18
C PRO A 306 13.99 1.21 -12.56
N GLY A 307 13.11 1.06 -11.56
CA GLY A 307 11.67 0.86 -11.76
C GLY A 307 11.22 -0.57 -12.00
N ALA A 308 12.13 -1.48 -12.30
CA ALA A 308 11.82 -2.91 -12.37
C ALA A 308 12.12 -3.59 -11.03
N LEU A 309 11.41 -4.64 -10.72
CA LEU A 309 11.49 -5.40 -9.47
C LEU A 309 11.96 -6.83 -9.72
N LEU A 310 12.64 -7.40 -8.74
CA LEU A 310 12.99 -8.82 -8.72
C LEU A 310 12.70 -9.40 -7.33
N SER A 311 11.62 -10.15 -7.21
CA SER A 311 11.15 -10.71 -5.94
C SER A 311 10.99 -9.65 -4.84
N PRO A 312 10.12 -8.63 -5.03
CA PRO A 312 9.85 -7.64 -3.99
C PRO A 312 9.34 -8.30 -2.72
N ARG A 313 9.68 -7.70 -1.56
CA ARG A 313 9.33 -8.18 -0.22
C ARG A 313 8.65 -7.09 0.58
N GLY A 314 9.25 -6.68 1.70
CA GLY A 314 8.71 -5.65 2.56
C GLY A 314 8.52 -4.31 1.86
N MET A 315 7.51 -3.60 2.31
CA MET A 315 7.12 -2.31 1.74
C MET A 315 6.61 -1.39 2.84
N ALA A 316 6.91 -0.11 2.70
CA ALA A 316 6.33 0.92 3.54
C ALA A 316 5.93 2.14 2.70
N LEU A 317 4.84 2.79 3.09
CA LEU A 317 4.36 4.02 2.48
C LEU A 317 4.57 5.18 3.46
N ASN A 318 5.24 6.24 3.03
CA ASN A 318 5.40 7.43 3.85
C ASN A 318 4.19 8.39 3.73
N ARG A 319 4.22 9.49 4.47
CA ARG A 319 3.13 10.49 4.46
C ARG A 319 3.02 11.24 3.13
N GLU A 320 4.09 11.31 2.37
CA GLU A 320 4.14 11.89 1.03
C GLU A 320 3.72 10.88 -0.05
N GLU A 321 3.21 9.70 0.35
CA GLU A 321 2.84 8.58 -0.52
C GLU A 321 4.01 8.01 -1.34
N VAL A 322 5.25 8.22 -0.89
CA VAL A 322 6.40 7.52 -1.45
C VAL A 322 6.35 6.08 -0.98
N LEU A 323 6.21 5.16 -1.91
CA LEU A 323 6.28 3.73 -1.65
C LEU A 323 7.72 3.27 -1.69
N ILE A 324 8.20 2.74 -0.57
CA ILE A 324 9.55 2.21 -0.42
C ILE A 324 9.46 0.69 -0.43
N ILE A 325 10.26 0.03 -1.27
CA ILE A 325 10.19 -1.42 -1.49
C ILE A 325 11.57 -2.05 -1.29
N ALA A 326 11.62 -3.10 -0.50
CA ALA A 326 12.75 -4.02 -0.44
C ALA A 326 12.73 -4.93 -1.69
N ASP A 327 13.54 -4.58 -2.68
CA ASP A 327 13.69 -5.33 -3.94
C ASP A 327 14.74 -6.43 -3.74
N GLN A 328 14.32 -7.49 -3.04
CA GLN A 328 15.17 -8.54 -2.50
C GLN A 328 16.10 -9.17 -3.54
N GLY A 329 15.56 -9.55 -4.69
CA GLY A 329 16.32 -10.22 -5.73
C GLY A 329 17.37 -9.34 -6.41
N ASN A 330 17.25 -8.02 -6.28
CA ASN A 330 18.23 -7.04 -6.76
C ASN A 330 19.12 -6.48 -5.62
N ASN A 331 18.94 -6.93 -4.37
CA ASN A 331 19.68 -6.47 -3.19
C ASN A 331 19.68 -4.94 -3.02
N ARG A 332 18.52 -4.32 -3.16
CA ARG A 332 18.38 -2.85 -3.11
C ARG A 332 17.05 -2.40 -2.52
N ILE A 333 16.96 -1.12 -2.24
CA ILE A 333 15.73 -0.43 -1.84
C ILE A 333 15.31 0.52 -2.96
N HIS A 334 14.05 0.43 -3.39
CA HIS A 334 13.45 1.31 -4.38
C HIS A 334 12.54 2.33 -3.71
N PHE A 335 12.54 3.55 -4.25
CA PHE A 335 11.65 4.64 -3.88
C PHE A 335 10.78 4.99 -5.08
N PHE A 336 9.49 4.81 -4.94
CA PHE A 336 8.49 5.14 -5.94
C PHE A 336 7.68 6.33 -5.46
N GLN A 337 7.79 7.46 -6.15
CA GLN A 337 6.94 8.61 -5.86
C GLN A 337 5.53 8.42 -6.41
N PRO A 338 4.52 9.08 -5.81
CA PRO A 338 3.19 9.13 -6.39
C PRO A 338 3.27 9.65 -7.82
N GLY A 339 2.51 9.03 -8.70
CA GLY A 339 2.44 9.46 -10.06
C GLY A 339 1.56 10.69 -10.26
N GLN A 340 1.48 11.11 -11.51
CA GLN A 340 0.78 12.34 -11.88
C GLN A 340 -0.69 12.32 -11.43
N THR A 341 -1.40 11.22 -11.60
CA THR A 341 -2.83 11.12 -11.25
C THR A 341 -3.05 11.21 -9.75
N THR A 342 -2.21 10.57 -8.95
CA THR A 342 -2.26 10.67 -7.48
C THR A 342 -2.03 12.10 -7.00
N LEU A 343 -1.05 12.80 -7.60
CA LEU A 343 -0.78 14.21 -7.28
C LEU A 343 -1.97 15.10 -7.67
N MET A 344 -2.55 14.88 -8.85
CA MET A 344 -3.74 15.60 -9.31
C MET A 344 -4.95 15.36 -8.41
N LEU A 345 -5.16 14.13 -7.92
CA LEU A 345 -6.23 13.82 -6.94
C LEU A 345 -6.06 14.61 -5.64
N ARG A 346 -4.82 14.75 -5.14
CA ARG A 346 -4.55 15.59 -3.96
C ARG A 346 -4.93 17.05 -4.21
N GLU A 347 -4.51 17.61 -5.35
CA GLU A 347 -4.86 18.99 -5.73
C GLU A 347 -6.38 19.17 -5.77
N VAL A 348 -7.09 18.25 -6.43
CA VAL A 348 -8.55 18.26 -6.53
C VAL A 348 -9.21 18.19 -5.16
N LYS A 349 -8.75 17.34 -4.26
CA LYS A 349 -9.26 17.26 -2.89
C LYS A 349 -9.07 18.57 -2.12
N GLN A 350 -7.93 19.23 -2.29
CA GLN A 350 -7.69 20.54 -1.68
C GLN A 350 -8.59 21.62 -2.25
N MET A 351 -8.88 21.60 -3.56
CA MET A 351 -9.84 22.48 -4.21
C MET A 351 -11.25 22.21 -3.68
N ALA A 352 -11.68 20.95 -3.61
CA ALA A 352 -12.98 20.53 -3.10
C ALA A 352 -13.22 20.98 -1.64
N LEU A 353 -12.19 20.89 -0.78
CA LEU A 353 -12.26 21.39 0.61
C LEU A 353 -12.47 22.91 0.71
N LYS A 354 -12.16 23.65 -0.36
CA LYS A 354 -12.35 25.10 -0.47
C LYS A 354 -13.57 25.48 -1.31
N ASP A 355 -14.40 24.50 -1.68
CA ASP A 355 -15.52 24.64 -2.62
C ASP A 355 -15.12 25.21 -4.01
N ASP A 356 -13.83 25.14 -4.37
CA ASP A 356 -13.31 25.57 -5.68
C ASP A 356 -13.52 24.50 -6.75
N TRP A 357 -14.79 24.24 -7.05
CA TRP A 357 -15.18 23.24 -8.05
C TRP A 357 -14.93 23.69 -9.49
N ASP A 358 -14.87 25.00 -9.73
CA ASP A 358 -14.54 25.56 -11.05
C ASP A 358 -13.11 25.17 -11.47
N SER A 359 -12.14 25.18 -10.55
CA SER A 359 -10.78 24.70 -10.78
C SER A 359 -10.66 23.18 -10.71
N ALA A 360 -11.48 22.52 -9.88
CA ALA A 360 -11.43 21.08 -9.67
C ALA A 360 -11.94 20.27 -10.87
N LEU A 361 -13.03 20.68 -11.50
CA LEU A 361 -13.71 19.91 -12.56
C LEU A 361 -12.80 19.55 -13.74
N PRO A 362 -12.02 20.48 -14.35
CA PRO A 362 -11.12 20.14 -15.45
C PRO A 362 -10.03 19.13 -15.03
N ARG A 363 -9.57 19.21 -13.77
CA ARG A 363 -8.59 18.27 -13.23
C ARG A 363 -9.18 16.88 -13.03
N ILE A 364 -10.43 16.79 -12.55
CA ILE A 364 -11.13 15.50 -12.42
C ILE A 364 -11.32 14.86 -13.80
N GLU A 365 -11.72 15.64 -14.81
CA GLU A 365 -11.87 15.16 -16.19
C GLU A 365 -10.54 14.63 -16.76
N GLN A 366 -9.43 15.31 -16.47
CA GLN A 366 -8.10 14.86 -16.86
C GLN A 366 -7.71 13.54 -16.14
N ILE A 367 -8.01 13.40 -14.86
CA ILE A 367 -7.79 12.16 -14.11
C ILE A 367 -8.59 11.01 -14.74
N LEU A 368 -9.87 11.21 -15.00
CA LEU A 368 -10.74 10.21 -15.60
C LEU A 368 -10.36 9.87 -17.06
N TYR A 369 -9.75 10.80 -17.77
CA TYR A 369 -9.16 10.52 -19.08
C TYR A 369 -7.96 9.57 -18.98
N LEU A 370 -7.08 9.80 -17.99
CA LEU A 370 -5.88 8.96 -17.74
C LEU A 370 -6.25 7.62 -17.09
N GLN A 371 -7.21 7.63 -16.17
CA GLN A 371 -7.68 6.47 -15.40
C GLN A 371 -9.21 6.41 -15.38
N PRO A 372 -9.85 5.87 -16.42
CA PRO A 372 -11.32 5.88 -16.55
C PRO A 372 -12.07 5.19 -15.41
N ASN A 373 -11.43 4.25 -14.72
CA ASN A 373 -12.02 3.47 -13.62
C ASN A 373 -11.59 3.96 -12.23
N ASN A 374 -11.00 5.14 -12.12
CA ASN A 374 -10.59 5.69 -10.83
C ASN A 374 -11.84 6.03 -9.99
N SER A 375 -12.12 5.20 -8.98
CA SER A 375 -13.33 5.31 -8.16
C SER A 375 -13.39 6.62 -7.38
N GLU A 376 -12.25 7.12 -6.94
CA GLU A 376 -12.16 8.37 -6.18
C GLU A 376 -12.44 9.59 -7.07
N ALA A 377 -11.92 9.59 -8.30
CA ALA A 377 -12.23 10.60 -9.29
C ALA A 377 -13.71 10.55 -9.71
N HIS A 378 -14.34 9.38 -9.75
CA HIS A 378 -15.79 9.25 -9.98
C HIS A 378 -16.59 9.92 -8.87
N GLU A 379 -16.25 9.69 -7.60
CA GLU A 379 -16.92 10.34 -6.46
C GLU A 379 -16.74 11.86 -6.48
N LEU A 380 -15.53 12.34 -6.75
CA LEU A 380 -15.25 13.76 -6.88
C LEU A 380 -16.02 14.38 -8.07
N MET A 381 -16.14 13.67 -9.19
CA MET A 381 -16.95 14.09 -10.33
C MET A 381 -18.43 14.24 -9.97
N VAL A 382 -18.99 13.26 -9.25
CA VAL A 382 -20.38 13.31 -8.78
C VAL A 382 -20.60 14.54 -7.89
N ASN A 383 -19.69 14.81 -6.95
CA ASN A 383 -19.78 15.98 -6.06
C ASN A 383 -19.70 17.30 -6.84
N ALA A 384 -18.77 17.43 -7.80
CA ALA A 384 -18.67 18.58 -8.68
C ALA A 384 -19.95 18.80 -9.49
N LEU A 385 -20.49 17.73 -10.08
CA LEU A 385 -21.72 17.80 -10.87
C LEU A 385 -22.93 18.20 -10.01
N TYR A 386 -23.02 17.75 -8.76
CA TYR A 386 -24.02 18.23 -7.82
C TYR A 386 -23.87 19.72 -7.51
N TYR A 387 -22.63 20.17 -7.28
CA TYR A 387 -22.36 21.59 -7.04
C TYR A 387 -22.84 22.46 -8.21
N PHE A 388 -22.45 22.14 -9.44
CA PHE A 388 -22.84 22.90 -10.63
C PHE A 388 -24.33 22.77 -10.93
N GLY A 389 -24.94 21.62 -10.77
CA GLY A 389 -26.36 21.40 -10.92
C GLY A 389 -27.17 22.23 -9.94
N ASN A 390 -26.80 22.26 -8.66
CA ASN A 390 -27.46 23.09 -7.66
C ASN A 390 -27.27 24.58 -7.93
N ARG A 391 -26.06 25.03 -8.33
CA ARG A 391 -25.77 26.42 -8.69
C ARG A 391 -26.65 26.86 -9.88
N SER A 392 -26.66 26.08 -10.97
CA SER A 392 -27.47 26.37 -12.15
C SER A 392 -28.97 26.41 -11.82
N PHE A 393 -29.46 25.52 -10.96
CA PHE A 393 -30.85 25.54 -10.49
C PHE A 393 -31.20 26.82 -9.74
N ASN A 394 -30.30 27.27 -8.83
CA ASN A 394 -30.50 28.51 -8.08
C ASN A 394 -30.43 29.74 -8.97
N ASP A 395 -29.61 29.73 -10.02
CA ASP A 395 -29.50 30.76 -11.04
C ASP A 395 -30.66 30.72 -12.05
N ARG A 396 -31.60 29.79 -11.92
CA ARG A 396 -32.73 29.50 -12.81
C ARG A 396 -32.35 29.10 -14.23
N ASP A 397 -31.10 28.61 -14.43
CA ASP A 397 -30.64 27.98 -15.66
C ASP A 397 -30.99 26.49 -15.60
N TYR A 398 -32.28 26.21 -15.81
CA TYR A 398 -32.84 24.86 -15.62
C TYR A 398 -32.29 23.85 -16.63
N ASP A 399 -31.98 24.27 -17.85
CA ASP A 399 -31.43 23.43 -18.89
C ASP A 399 -30.04 22.90 -18.48
N LYS A 400 -29.18 23.80 -18.00
CA LYS A 400 -27.86 23.38 -17.48
C LYS A 400 -27.96 22.56 -16.21
N ALA A 401 -28.88 22.89 -15.31
CA ALA A 401 -29.10 22.11 -14.10
C ALA A 401 -29.50 20.67 -14.46
N GLU A 402 -30.40 20.49 -15.43
CA GLU A 402 -30.79 19.15 -15.92
C GLU A 402 -29.60 18.41 -16.54
N GLU A 403 -28.79 19.07 -17.37
CA GLU A 403 -27.61 18.49 -17.98
C GLU A 403 -26.67 17.95 -16.92
N PHE A 404 -26.32 18.75 -15.88
CA PHE A 404 -25.41 18.31 -14.80
C PHE A 404 -26.00 17.15 -14.02
N TYR A 405 -27.27 17.19 -13.63
CA TYR A 405 -27.88 16.07 -12.89
C TYR A 405 -27.96 14.79 -13.73
N ARG A 406 -28.24 14.85 -15.04
CA ARG A 406 -28.23 13.68 -15.91
C ARG A 406 -26.82 13.13 -16.11
N ARG A 407 -25.77 13.98 -16.09
CA ARG A 407 -24.36 13.50 -16.14
C ARG A 407 -24.00 12.67 -14.92
N ILE A 408 -24.58 12.93 -13.74
CA ILE A 408 -24.32 12.12 -12.52
C ILE A 408 -24.68 10.65 -12.76
N LEU A 409 -25.75 10.35 -13.47
CA LEU A 409 -26.19 8.99 -13.76
C LEU A 409 -25.18 8.17 -14.58
N ARG A 410 -24.20 8.80 -15.23
CA ARG A 410 -23.09 8.09 -15.91
C ARG A 410 -22.11 7.49 -14.90
N TYR A 411 -21.95 8.10 -13.74
CA TYR A 411 -21.02 7.70 -12.69
C TYR A 411 -21.72 6.93 -11.56
N ARG A 412 -23.00 7.26 -11.33
CA ARG A 412 -23.85 6.64 -10.29
C ARG A 412 -25.28 6.42 -10.87
N PRO A 413 -25.48 5.30 -11.63
CA PRO A 413 -26.72 5.05 -12.35
C PRO A 413 -27.99 5.01 -11.49
N GLU A 414 -27.85 4.59 -10.23
CA GLU A 414 -28.97 4.45 -9.28
C GLU A 414 -28.93 5.53 -8.18
N ASP A 415 -28.46 6.75 -8.49
CA ASP A 415 -28.44 7.82 -7.50
C ASP A 415 -29.86 8.19 -7.08
N PRO A 416 -30.24 8.04 -5.79
CA PRO A 416 -31.62 8.19 -5.33
C PRO A 416 -32.14 9.63 -5.37
N ASN A 417 -31.26 10.61 -5.45
CA ASN A 417 -31.63 12.03 -5.39
C ASN A 417 -31.93 12.62 -6.75
N ILE A 418 -31.43 12.02 -7.83
CA ILE A 418 -31.57 12.60 -9.18
C ILE A 418 -33.02 12.68 -9.65
N PRO A 419 -33.89 11.66 -9.46
CA PRO A 419 -35.28 11.77 -9.83
C PRO A 419 -35.98 13.01 -9.21
N GLN A 420 -35.77 13.22 -7.90
CA GLN A 420 -36.35 14.39 -7.19
C GLN A 420 -35.81 15.71 -7.71
N LYS A 421 -34.53 15.78 -8.08
CA LYS A 421 -33.92 16.97 -8.65
C LYS A 421 -34.50 17.31 -10.03
N LEU A 422 -34.71 16.32 -10.88
CA LEU A 422 -35.29 16.45 -12.19
C LEU A 422 -36.77 16.86 -12.09
N ASP A 423 -37.53 16.29 -11.16
CA ASP A 423 -38.90 16.70 -10.87
C ASP A 423 -38.96 18.17 -10.41
N ALA A 424 -38.04 18.59 -9.52
CA ALA A 424 -37.97 19.96 -9.06
C ALA A 424 -37.71 20.96 -10.22
N ILE A 425 -36.84 20.59 -11.17
CA ILE A 425 -36.60 21.38 -12.39
C ILE A 425 -37.88 21.48 -13.21
N PHE A 426 -38.55 20.35 -13.47
CA PHE A 426 -39.80 20.34 -14.24
C PHE A 426 -40.85 21.30 -13.67
N TRP A 427 -41.09 21.24 -12.35
CA TRP A 427 -42.04 22.13 -11.69
C TRP A 427 -41.60 23.59 -11.72
N ALA A 428 -40.33 23.88 -11.48
CA ALA A 428 -39.81 25.24 -11.47
C ALA A 428 -39.84 25.89 -12.86
N ALA A 429 -39.44 25.16 -13.91
CA ALA A 429 -39.42 25.65 -15.28
C ALA A 429 -40.82 25.91 -15.85
N ASN A 430 -41.82 25.14 -15.42
CA ASN A 430 -43.19 25.23 -15.94
C ASN A 430 -44.16 25.97 -15.01
N GLN A 431 -43.69 26.64 -13.96
CA GLN A 431 -44.51 27.26 -12.93
C GLN A 431 -45.57 28.24 -13.50
N SER A 432 -45.17 29.07 -14.47
CA SER A 432 -46.08 30.05 -15.11
C SER A 432 -47.13 29.36 -15.98
N LEU A 433 -46.76 28.30 -16.71
CA LEU A 433 -47.67 27.52 -17.54
C LEU A 433 -48.69 26.77 -16.69
N ILE A 434 -48.22 26.13 -15.62
CA ILE A 434 -49.05 25.40 -14.68
C ILE A 434 -50.02 26.33 -13.97
N ALA A 435 -49.59 27.50 -13.53
CA ALA A 435 -50.44 28.52 -12.94
C ALA A 435 -51.53 28.97 -13.94
N SER A 436 -51.18 29.23 -15.20
CA SER A 436 -52.14 29.63 -16.25
C SER A 436 -53.18 28.53 -16.50
N VAL A 437 -52.79 27.26 -16.52
CA VAL A 437 -53.73 26.14 -16.70
C VAL A 437 -54.65 26.00 -15.49
N VAL A 438 -54.12 26.08 -14.28
CA VAL A 438 -54.93 25.99 -13.05
C VAL A 438 -55.89 27.14 -12.91
N PHE A 439 -55.49 28.40 -13.17
CA PHE A 439 -56.37 29.57 -13.13
C PHE A 439 -57.35 29.60 -14.30
N GLY A 440 -56.98 29.06 -15.49
CA GLY A 440 -57.89 28.97 -16.64
C GLY A 440 -58.98 27.90 -16.51
N ILE A 441 -58.80 26.92 -15.60
CA ILE A 441 -59.79 25.89 -15.28
C ILE A 441 -60.80 26.42 -14.20
N ILE A 442 -60.39 27.42 -13.41
CA ILE A 442 -61.23 28.00 -12.32
C ILE A 442 -62.10 29.21 -12.80
N ALA A 443 -61.78 29.77 -13.96
CA ALA A 443 -62.57 30.80 -14.62
C ALA A 443 -63.55 30.22 -15.65
#